data_cc0dcb30738e46f4e83cce1969763123
#
_entry.id   cc0dcb30738e46f4e83cce1969763123
#
_cell.length_a   1.000
_cell.length_b   1.000
_cell.length_c   1.000
_cell.angle_alpha   90.00
_cell.angle_beta   90.00
_cell.angle_gamma   90.00
#
_symmetry.space_group_name_H-M   'P 1'
#
loop_
_entity.id
_entity.type
_entity.pdbx_description
1 polymer ?
#
loop_
_entity_poly.entity_id
_entity_poly.type
_entity_poly.pdbx_seq_one_letter_code
_entity_poly.pdbx_strand_id
1 'polypeptide(L)'
;IGSWSFEDFDRAMRVGRKPDGERMYPAMPYTSYAKMSEQDMRALYDFLMNEVEAVNQPNLPAEIPGWKNVRWGMGIWNLLAHDDEPYNVDNSESQAWNRGAYLVEGLGHCGACHTPRGLLLQEKGLDSSDNDFLAGAPLDYWYASALNGNSLSGRGRWNVEDHEEFLRTGRNRFGTAVGTMVEVVNNSTWHMSEADINAMSVYLESLPATEEQGEFNYNDTQSEELLSLNFSTPGAQVYYEYCSNCHVTNGQGYYPYQPPLAGNPGVLDPDPSTLINMTLNGSLRIVSSEGPATTDMPYFRLLLDDQQIADVLSYIRSSWGNNAPAVSAAEVAEIRTATDPTQNDDIFVLRMK
;
A
#
# COMPACT_ATOMS: atom_id res chain seq x y z
N ILE A 1 -18.82 -16.49 14.94
CA ILE A 1 -19.35 -15.28 15.58
C ILE A 1 -20.88 -15.34 15.76
N GLY A 2 -21.60 -16.21 15.06
CA GLY A 2 -23.06 -16.25 15.02
C GLY A 2 -23.80 -16.38 16.34
N SER A 3 -23.10 -16.60 17.46
CA SER A 3 -23.67 -16.60 18.82
C SER A 3 -23.21 -15.43 19.69
N TRP A 4 -22.44 -14.50 19.13
CA TRP A 4 -21.93 -13.36 19.88
C TRP A 4 -23.01 -12.31 20.10
N SER A 5 -23.04 -11.70 21.30
CA SER A 5 -23.80 -10.49 21.52
C SER A 5 -23.15 -9.29 20.83
N PHE A 6 -23.87 -8.19 20.70
CA PHE A 6 -23.26 -6.94 20.19
C PHE A 6 -22.07 -6.50 21.04
N GLU A 7 -22.18 -6.63 22.38
CA GLU A 7 -21.12 -6.27 23.32
C GLU A 7 -19.88 -7.16 23.15
N ASP A 8 -20.05 -8.44 22.82
CA ASP A 8 -18.94 -9.35 22.52
C ASP A 8 -18.26 -8.96 21.21
N PHE A 9 -19.05 -8.63 20.19
CA PHE A 9 -18.55 -8.19 18.90
C PHE A 9 -17.80 -6.84 19.02
N ASP A 10 -18.40 -5.85 19.62
CA ASP A 10 -17.81 -4.52 19.85
C ASP A 10 -16.47 -4.63 20.60
N ARG A 11 -16.43 -5.43 21.68
CA ARG A 11 -15.21 -5.68 22.43
C ARG A 11 -14.13 -6.39 21.60
N ALA A 12 -14.51 -7.31 20.72
CA ALA A 12 -13.55 -7.96 19.84
C ALA A 12 -13.00 -6.98 18.80
N MET A 13 -13.86 -6.14 18.24
CA MET A 13 -13.49 -5.15 17.22
C MET A 13 -12.68 -3.98 17.75
N ARG A 14 -12.93 -3.52 18.99
CA ARG A 14 -12.23 -2.36 19.58
C ARG A 14 -10.97 -2.73 20.33
N VAL A 15 -10.98 -3.83 21.08
CA VAL A 15 -9.86 -4.18 21.96
C VAL A 15 -9.26 -5.56 21.71
N GLY A 16 -9.68 -6.22 20.62
CA GLY A 16 -9.14 -7.51 20.23
C GLY A 16 -9.39 -8.61 21.27
N ARG A 17 -10.56 -8.65 21.94
CA ARG A 17 -10.87 -9.63 22.99
C ARG A 17 -12.15 -10.41 22.69
N LYS A 18 -12.02 -11.72 22.49
CA LYS A 18 -13.12 -12.66 22.27
C LYS A 18 -14.00 -12.87 23.52
N PRO A 19 -15.23 -13.43 23.36
CA PRO A 19 -16.12 -13.73 24.49
C PRO A 19 -15.54 -14.65 25.53
N ASP A 20 -14.72 -15.63 25.14
CA ASP A 20 -14.00 -16.55 26.04
C ASP A 20 -12.83 -15.91 26.80
N GLY A 21 -12.57 -14.63 26.54
CA GLY A 21 -11.49 -13.87 27.13
C GLY A 21 -10.14 -13.98 26.41
N GLU A 22 -10.04 -14.82 25.36
CA GLU A 22 -8.83 -14.91 24.55
C GLU A 22 -8.57 -13.58 23.82
N ARG A 23 -7.29 -13.16 23.80
CA ARG A 23 -6.87 -11.97 23.08
C ARG A 23 -6.46 -12.31 21.65
N MET A 24 -6.81 -11.44 20.75
CA MET A 24 -6.44 -11.53 19.33
C MET A 24 -5.12 -10.81 19.09
N TYR A 25 -4.40 -11.22 18.04
CA TYR A 25 -3.31 -10.42 17.49
C TYR A 25 -3.87 -9.31 16.61
N PRO A 26 -3.18 -8.16 16.49
CA PRO A 26 -3.61 -7.03 15.65
C PRO A 26 -3.48 -7.28 14.14
N ALA A 27 -3.43 -8.56 13.71
CA ALA A 27 -3.63 -8.95 12.32
C ALA A 27 -5.06 -8.61 11.84
N MET A 28 -6.06 -8.67 12.72
CA MET A 28 -7.29 -7.90 12.58
C MET A 28 -7.01 -6.51 13.17
N PRO A 29 -7.07 -5.43 12.39
CA PRO A 29 -6.61 -4.11 12.80
C PRO A 29 -7.57 -3.43 13.80
N TYR A 30 -7.80 -4.06 14.95
CA TYR A 30 -8.67 -3.52 15.99
C TYR A 30 -8.17 -2.17 16.53
N THR A 31 -6.89 -1.86 16.37
CA THR A 31 -6.33 -0.54 16.67
C THR A 31 -6.96 0.58 15.83
N SER A 32 -7.27 0.30 14.58
CA SER A 32 -7.99 1.23 13.70
C SER A 32 -9.51 1.12 13.89
N TYR A 33 -10.04 -0.09 14.04
CA TYR A 33 -11.49 -0.28 14.23
C TYR A 33 -12.01 0.28 15.56
N ALA A 34 -11.14 0.52 16.55
CA ALA A 34 -11.49 1.25 17.75
C ALA A 34 -12.08 2.63 17.45
N LYS A 35 -11.64 3.27 16.36
CA LYS A 35 -12.13 4.59 15.92
C LYS A 35 -13.55 4.56 15.34
N MET A 36 -14.16 3.40 15.10
CA MET A 36 -15.52 3.31 14.54
C MET A 36 -16.56 3.95 15.48
N SER A 37 -17.55 4.62 14.90
CA SER A 37 -18.72 5.08 15.64
C SER A 37 -19.54 3.88 16.16
N GLU A 38 -20.29 4.07 17.25
CA GLU A 38 -21.20 3.02 17.72
C GLU A 38 -22.27 2.68 16.68
N GLN A 39 -22.71 3.67 15.90
CA GLN A 39 -23.71 3.48 14.84
C GLN A 39 -23.16 2.53 13.74
N ASP A 40 -21.94 2.79 13.25
CA ASP A 40 -21.35 1.95 12.20
C ASP A 40 -20.98 0.56 12.72
N MET A 41 -20.54 0.45 13.99
CA MET A 41 -20.28 -0.82 14.63
C MET A 41 -21.56 -1.68 14.74
N ARG A 42 -22.70 -1.07 15.08
CA ARG A 42 -24.01 -1.76 15.10
C ARG A 42 -24.44 -2.17 13.69
N ALA A 43 -24.29 -1.29 12.71
CA ALA A 43 -24.63 -1.58 11.33
C ALA A 43 -23.80 -2.75 10.79
N LEU A 44 -22.48 -2.79 11.08
CA LEU A 44 -21.60 -3.89 10.70
C LEU A 44 -22.01 -5.21 11.40
N TYR A 45 -22.31 -5.15 12.70
CA TYR A 45 -22.80 -6.31 13.45
C TYR A 45 -24.09 -6.85 12.84
N ASP A 46 -25.08 -5.99 12.60
CA ASP A 46 -26.38 -6.38 12.04
C ASP A 46 -26.21 -6.99 10.64
N PHE A 47 -25.34 -6.44 9.79
CA PHE A 47 -25.02 -6.99 8.48
C PHE A 47 -24.44 -8.41 8.59
N LEU A 48 -23.40 -8.59 9.44
CA LEU A 48 -22.73 -9.87 9.58
C LEU A 48 -23.64 -10.95 10.18
N MET A 49 -24.58 -10.56 11.05
CA MET A 49 -25.48 -11.51 11.73
C MET A 49 -26.71 -11.87 10.90
N ASN A 50 -27.19 -10.99 10.03
CA ASN A 50 -28.48 -11.16 9.35
C ASN A 50 -28.37 -11.33 7.83
N GLU A 51 -27.31 -10.74 7.20
CA GLU A 51 -27.18 -10.72 5.73
C GLU A 51 -26.10 -11.69 5.22
N VAL A 52 -25.16 -12.10 6.07
CA VAL A 52 -24.11 -13.04 5.69
C VAL A 52 -24.53 -14.47 5.99
N GLU A 53 -24.58 -15.31 4.96
CA GLU A 53 -24.93 -16.71 5.11
C GLU A 53 -23.90 -17.47 5.96
N ALA A 54 -24.37 -18.25 6.92
CA ALA A 54 -23.53 -19.04 7.79
C ALA A 54 -22.88 -20.21 7.03
N VAL A 55 -21.55 -20.29 7.06
CA VAL A 55 -20.78 -21.36 6.43
C VAL A 55 -20.18 -22.27 7.50
N ASN A 56 -20.46 -23.58 7.43
CA ASN A 56 -19.86 -24.56 8.34
C ASN A 56 -18.49 -25.03 7.84
N GLN A 57 -17.50 -24.14 7.91
CA GLN A 57 -16.11 -24.41 7.55
C GLN A 57 -15.20 -24.14 8.76
N PRO A 58 -14.45 -25.13 9.25
CA PRO A 58 -13.48 -24.90 10.31
C PRO A 58 -12.40 -23.90 9.88
N ASN A 59 -12.01 -23.02 10.77
CA ASN A 59 -10.87 -22.17 10.55
C ASN A 59 -9.58 -23.00 10.48
N LEU A 60 -8.67 -22.64 9.56
CA LEU A 60 -7.34 -23.20 9.56
C LEU A 60 -6.60 -22.83 10.87
N PRO A 61 -5.80 -23.75 11.44
CA PRO A 61 -4.99 -23.41 12.59
C PRO A 61 -4.01 -22.28 12.24
N ALA A 62 -3.82 -21.34 13.16
CA ALA A 62 -2.77 -20.33 12.98
C ALA A 62 -1.39 -21.00 13.11
N GLU A 63 -0.53 -20.83 12.11
CA GLU A 63 0.82 -21.40 12.06
C GLU A 63 1.84 -20.59 12.89
N ILE A 64 1.41 -20.06 14.03
CA ILE A 64 2.29 -19.34 14.95
C ILE A 64 3.03 -20.35 15.81
N PRO A 65 4.38 -20.38 15.79
CA PRO A 65 5.15 -21.25 16.67
C PRO A 65 4.72 -21.11 18.13
N GLY A 66 4.52 -22.23 18.84
CA GLY A 66 3.94 -22.21 20.19
C GLY A 66 4.64 -21.28 21.18
N TRP A 67 5.97 -21.12 21.06
CA TRP A 67 6.76 -20.20 21.90
C TRP A 67 6.53 -18.70 21.56
N LYS A 68 6.01 -18.37 20.37
CA LYS A 68 5.59 -17.03 19.96
C LYS A 68 4.10 -16.79 20.23
N ASN A 69 3.31 -17.83 20.52
CA ASN A 69 1.88 -17.72 20.75
C ASN A 69 1.58 -17.28 22.20
N VAL A 70 2.02 -16.07 22.57
CA VAL A 70 1.91 -15.50 23.92
C VAL A 70 0.73 -14.53 23.98
N ARG A 71 -0.50 -15.04 23.77
CA ARG A 71 -1.72 -14.21 23.69
C ARG A 71 -2.02 -13.41 24.95
N TRP A 72 -1.65 -13.89 26.15
CA TRP A 72 -1.80 -13.10 27.38
C TRP A 72 -0.95 -11.82 27.36
N GLY A 73 0.20 -11.84 26.65
CA GLY A 73 1.08 -10.67 26.45
C GLY A 73 0.42 -9.55 25.68
N MET A 74 -0.60 -9.86 24.85
CA MET A 74 -1.37 -8.83 24.13
C MET A 74 -2.15 -7.91 25.07
N GLY A 75 -2.37 -8.30 26.34
CA GLY A 75 -2.91 -7.39 27.37
C GLY A 75 -1.97 -6.27 27.74
N ILE A 76 -0.68 -6.59 27.86
CA ILE A 76 0.36 -5.59 28.11
C ILE A 76 0.60 -4.74 26.86
N TRP A 77 0.62 -5.39 25.69
CA TRP A 77 0.75 -4.69 24.41
C TRP A 77 -0.36 -3.67 24.21
N ASN A 78 -1.62 -4.04 24.42
CA ASN A 78 -2.75 -3.11 24.32
C ASN A 78 -2.59 -1.91 25.29
N LEU A 79 -2.13 -2.14 26.51
CA LEU A 79 -1.91 -1.06 27.47
C LEU A 79 -0.85 -0.05 27.02
N LEU A 80 0.13 -0.48 26.23
CA LEU A 80 1.27 0.35 25.79
C LEU A 80 1.13 0.92 24.39
N ALA A 81 0.32 0.29 23.53
CA ALA A 81 0.36 0.52 22.09
C ALA A 81 -1.03 0.60 21.43
N HIS A 82 -2.10 0.64 22.22
CA HIS A 82 -3.46 0.70 21.72
C HIS A 82 -4.27 1.77 22.45
N ASP A 83 -5.02 2.55 21.66
CA ASP A 83 -6.03 3.48 22.10
C ASP A 83 -7.40 2.96 21.63
N ASP A 84 -8.36 2.74 22.54
CA ASP A 84 -9.68 2.22 22.24
C ASP A 84 -10.77 3.31 22.12
N GLU A 85 -10.36 4.58 22.07
CA GLU A 85 -11.27 5.71 21.92
C GLU A 85 -11.83 5.82 20.49
N PRO A 86 -13.14 6.06 20.36
CA PRO A 86 -13.75 6.37 19.07
C PRO A 86 -13.19 7.66 18.46
N TYR A 87 -13.30 7.77 17.12
CA TYR A 87 -12.91 8.99 16.42
C TYR A 87 -13.63 10.22 16.97
N ASN A 88 -12.88 11.25 17.30
CA ASN A 88 -13.37 12.54 17.74
C ASN A 88 -13.33 13.57 16.61
N VAL A 89 -14.46 14.23 16.36
CA VAL A 89 -14.57 15.28 15.33
C VAL A 89 -13.70 16.47 15.69
N ASP A 90 -12.81 16.88 14.80
CA ASP A 90 -12.09 18.14 14.92
C ASP A 90 -12.97 19.29 14.41
N ASN A 91 -13.40 20.14 15.32
CA ASN A 91 -14.27 21.27 15.00
C ASN A 91 -13.56 22.43 14.28
N SER A 92 -12.24 22.38 14.15
CA SER A 92 -11.46 23.33 13.34
C SER A 92 -11.43 22.96 11.86
N GLU A 93 -11.76 21.71 11.52
CA GLU A 93 -11.69 21.15 10.19
C GLU A 93 -13.08 21.02 9.52
N SER A 94 -13.08 20.88 8.21
CA SER A 94 -14.32 20.73 7.43
C SER A 94 -15.00 19.38 7.71
N GLN A 95 -16.29 19.28 7.38
CA GLN A 95 -17.02 18.01 7.45
C GLN A 95 -16.41 16.95 6.53
N ALA A 96 -15.95 17.32 5.33
CA ALA A 96 -15.30 16.41 4.39
C ALA A 96 -13.97 15.91 4.97
N TRP A 97 -13.15 16.77 5.55
CA TRP A 97 -11.90 16.39 6.20
C TRP A 97 -12.15 15.39 7.34
N ASN A 98 -13.08 15.69 8.25
CA ASN A 98 -13.42 14.81 9.36
C ASN A 98 -13.96 13.45 8.90
N ARG A 99 -14.77 13.42 7.85
CA ARG A 99 -15.23 12.16 7.25
C ARG A 99 -14.08 11.37 6.64
N GLY A 100 -13.15 12.06 5.98
CA GLY A 100 -11.94 11.47 5.40
C GLY A 100 -11.02 10.88 6.46
N ALA A 101 -10.74 11.63 7.53
CA ALA A 101 -9.96 11.17 8.67
C ALA A 101 -10.57 9.91 9.29
N TYR A 102 -11.88 9.94 9.58
CA TYR A 102 -12.61 8.79 10.09
C TYR A 102 -12.47 7.53 9.21
N LEU A 103 -12.55 7.70 7.88
CA LEU A 103 -12.42 6.59 6.94
C LEU A 103 -10.98 6.08 6.84
N VAL A 104 -9.99 6.97 6.71
CA VAL A 104 -8.58 6.61 6.51
C VAL A 104 -7.95 6.01 7.76
N GLU A 105 -8.19 6.62 8.92
CA GLU A 105 -7.63 6.19 10.19
C GLU A 105 -8.36 4.99 10.80
N GLY A 106 -9.66 4.90 10.58
CA GLY A 106 -10.54 3.89 11.16
C GLY A 106 -10.87 2.77 10.17
N LEU A 107 -11.98 2.89 9.45
CA LEU A 107 -12.56 1.82 8.61
C LEU A 107 -11.63 1.33 7.49
N GLY A 108 -10.91 2.24 6.84
CA GLY A 108 -9.95 1.93 5.78
C GLY A 108 -8.62 1.39 6.30
N HIS A 109 -8.31 1.56 7.58
CA HIS A 109 -7.08 1.13 8.27
C HIS A 109 -5.81 1.30 7.44
N CYS A 110 -5.69 2.42 6.72
CA CYS A 110 -4.57 2.67 5.79
C CYS A 110 -3.22 2.62 6.51
N GLY A 111 -3.18 3.06 7.78
CA GLY A 111 -2.00 2.97 8.65
C GLY A 111 -1.46 1.56 8.83
N ALA A 112 -2.33 0.54 8.78
CA ALA A 112 -1.91 -0.86 8.95
C ALA A 112 -0.82 -1.29 7.94
N CYS A 113 -0.81 -0.72 6.73
CA CYS A 113 0.21 -0.95 5.71
C CYS A 113 1.16 0.24 5.52
N HIS A 114 0.64 1.48 5.60
CA HIS A 114 1.38 2.68 5.21
C HIS A 114 2.08 3.41 6.37
N THR A 115 1.96 2.92 7.62
CA THR A 115 2.64 3.51 8.78
C THR A 115 3.76 2.62 9.27
N PRO A 116 4.97 3.15 9.53
CA PRO A 116 6.09 2.37 10.04
C PRO A 116 5.78 1.69 11.37
N ARG A 117 6.42 0.55 11.63
CA ARG A 117 6.25 -0.20 12.88
C ARG A 117 7.32 0.15 13.91
N GLY A 118 6.92 0.23 15.18
CA GLY A 118 7.82 0.37 16.31
C GLY A 118 8.41 -0.97 16.78
N LEU A 119 9.16 -0.92 17.87
CA LEU A 119 9.82 -2.10 18.44
C LEU A 119 8.85 -3.19 18.92
N LEU A 120 7.64 -2.83 19.27
CA LEU A 120 6.57 -3.75 19.69
C LEU A 120 5.66 -4.14 18.51
N LEU A 121 6.07 -3.84 17.28
CA LEU A 121 5.31 -4.04 16.03
C LEU A 121 4.00 -3.23 15.96
N GLN A 122 3.82 -2.26 16.86
CA GLN A 122 2.72 -1.29 16.78
C GLN A 122 2.94 -0.31 15.62
N GLU A 123 1.88 0.28 15.11
CA GLU A 123 1.96 1.47 14.26
C GLU A 123 2.58 2.61 15.05
N LYS A 124 3.51 3.36 14.47
CA LYS A 124 4.17 4.47 15.13
C LYS A 124 3.28 5.71 15.24
N GLY A 125 2.28 5.82 14.41
CA GLY A 125 1.26 6.86 14.43
C GLY A 125 -0.10 6.29 14.10
N LEU A 126 -1.17 6.75 14.78
CA LEU A 126 -2.54 6.29 14.57
C LEU A 126 -3.42 7.35 13.89
N ASP A 127 -2.93 8.57 13.75
CA ASP A 127 -3.63 9.71 13.14
C ASP A 127 -2.66 10.82 12.70
N SER A 128 -3.19 11.86 12.06
CA SER A 128 -2.42 12.97 11.49
C SER A 128 -1.66 13.85 12.51
N SER A 129 -1.83 13.65 13.82
CA SER A 129 -1.06 14.35 14.83
C SER A 129 0.36 13.80 15.00
N ASP A 130 0.64 12.62 14.43
CA ASP A 130 1.93 11.95 14.51
C ASP A 130 2.66 12.01 13.16
N ASN A 131 3.92 12.43 13.16
CA ASN A 131 4.73 12.56 11.96
C ASN A 131 5.02 11.21 11.26
N ASP A 132 4.99 10.10 12.00
CA ASP A 132 5.19 8.76 11.42
C ASP A 132 3.90 8.21 10.75
N PHE A 133 2.74 8.85 10.98
CA PHE A 133 1.48 8.39 10.39
C PHE A 133 1.51 8.45 8.87
N LEU A 134 1.21 7.33 8.21
CA LEU A 134 1.22 7.18 6.75
C LEU A 134 2.55 7.58 6.08
N ALA A 135 3.67 7.47 6.79
CA ALA A 135 5.00 7.85 6.28
C ALA A 135 5.67 6.76 5.41
N GLY A 136 4.95 5.70 5.08
CA GLY A 136 5.45 4.55 4.30
C GLY A 136 6.06 3.47 5.18
N ALA A 137 5.92 2.20 4.79
CA ALA A 137 6.43 1.09 5.56
C ALA A 137 6.73 -0.15 4.71
N PRO A 138 7.72 -0.99 5.11
CA PRO A 138 7.91 -2.31 4.52
C PRO A 138 6.74 -3.22 4.89
N LEU A 139 6.28 -4.00 3.90
CA LEU A 139 5.19 -4.96 4.03
C LEU A 139 5.59 -6.25 3.33
N ASP A 140 6.12 -7.21 4.07
CA ASP A 140 6.75 -8.40 3.53
C ASP A 140 7.82 -8.02 2.48
N TYR A 141 7.69 -8.48 1.24
CA TYR A 141 8.61 -8.12 0.14
C TYR A 141 8.05 -7.00 -0.75
N TRP A 142 7.26 -6.11 -0.15
CA TRP A 142 6.72 -4.88 -0.75
C TRP A 142 7.07 -3.69 0.14
N TYR A 143 6.98 -2.51 -0.42
CA TYR A 143 7.01 -1.26 0.33
C TYR A 143 5.73 -0.49 0.05
N ALA A 144 4.94 -0.25 1.09
CA ALA A 144 3.77 0.63 1.01
C ALA A 144 4.24 2.09 1.07
N SER A 145 4.18 2.77 -0.06
CA SER A 145 4.66 4.16 -0.21
C SER A 145 4.03 5.11 0.81
N ALA A 146 4.71 6.18 1.15
CA ALA A 146 4.15 7.26 1.98
C ALA A 146 2.91 7.88 1.32
N LEU A 147 1.89 8.15 2.13
CA LEU A 147 0.67 8.86 1.71
C LEU A 147 0.63 10.32 2.20
N ASN A 148 1.67 10.76 2.91
CA ASN A 148 1.83 12.12 3.42
C ASN A 148 2.26 13.13 2.33
N GLY A 149 2.43 14.39 2.70
CA GLY A 149 2.76 15.51 1.82
C GLY A 149 4.21 15.56 1.32
N ASN A 150 5.02 14.49 1.49
CA ASN A 150 6.36 14.44 0.91
C ASN A 150 6.31 14.56 -0.61
N SER A 151 7.14 15.47 -1.17
CA SER A 151 7.02 15.88 -2.58
C SER A 151 7.56 14.86 -3.59
N LEU A 152 8.45 13.97 -3.22
CA LEU A 152 9.04 12.96 -4.12
C LEU A 152 8.47 11.57 -3.87
N SER A 153 8.67 11.01 -2.68
CA SER A 153 8.23 9.65 -2.33
C SER A 153 6.83 9.59 -1.72
N GLY A 154 6.24 10.74 -1.34
CA GLY A 154 4.87 10.87 -0.83
C GLY A 154 3.87 11.32 -1.90
N ARG A 155 2.81 11.98 -1.45
CA ARG A 155 1.71 12.45 -2.30
C ARG A 155 1.63 13.98 -2.40
N GLY A 156 2.66 14.72 -1.93
CA GLY A 156 2.66 16.18 -1.91
C GLY A 156 2.53 16.89 -3.26
N ARG A 157 2.64 16.14 -4.38
CA ARG A 157 2.37 16.65 -5.74
C ARG A 157 0.97 16.32 -6.24
N TRP A 158 0.20 15.56 -5.47
CA TRP A 158 -1.16 15.18 -5.81
C TRP A 158 -2.15 16.20 -5.27
N ASN A 159 -3.15 16.54 -6.06
CA ASN A 159 -4.30 17.28 -5.60
C ASN A 159 -5.47 16.32 -5.26
N VAL A 160 -6.60 16.87 -4.81
CA VAL A 160 -7.79 16.07 -4.46
C VAL A 160 -8.21 15.17 -5.61
N GLU A 161 -8.26 15.69 -6.84
CA GLU A 161 -8.66 14.93 -8.02
C GLU A 161 -7.70 13.76 -8.35
N ASP A 162 -6.40 13.94 -8.14
CA ASP A 162 -5.41 12.86 -8.32
C ASP A 162 -5.63 11.72 -7.31
N HIS A 163 -5.98 12.06 -6.05
CA HIS A 163 -6.33 11.07 -5.03
C HIS A 163 -7.64 10.35 -5.37
N GLU A 164 -8.68 11.09 -5.75
CA GLU A 164 -9.98 10.51 -6.15
C GLU A 164 -9.81 9.54 -7.30
N GLU A 165 -9.11 9.94 -8.35
CA GLU A 165 -8.86 9.10 -9.51
C GLU A 165 -8.12 7.82 -9.12
N PHE A 166 -7.07 7.92 -8.29
CA PHE A 166 -6.30 6.77 -7.86
C PHE A 166 -7.13 5.81 -6.98
N LEU A 167 -7.89 6.31 -6.03
CA LEU A 167 -8.74 5.48 -5.17
C LEU A 167 -9.86 4.77 -5.94
N ARG A 168 -10.41 5.41 -6.97
CA ARG A 168 -11.49 4.85 -7.81
C ARG A 168 -10.99 3.90 -8.88
N THR A 169 -9.86 4.21 -9.51
CA THR A 169 -9.42 3.51 -10.72
C THR A 169 -8.10 2.75 -10.54
N GLY A 170 -7.43 2.91 -9.41
CA GLY A 170 -6.11 2.35 -9.13
C GLY A 170 -4.98 3.03 -9.88
N ARG A 171 -5.21 4.19 -10.52
CA ARG A 171 -4.20 4.92 -11.30
C ARG A 171 -4.51 6.40 -11.37
N ASN A 172 -3.47 7.19 -11.60
CA ASN A 172 -3.54 8.59 -11.98
C ASN A 172 -2.30 8.95 -12.81
N ARG A 173 -2.14 10.23 -13.15
CA ARG A 173 -0.99 10.71 -13.93
C ARG A 173 0.38 10.48 -13.29
N PHE A 174 0.47 10.11 -12.02
CA PHE A 174 1.73 9.87 -11.30
C PHE A 174 2.09 8.39 -11.16
N GLY A 175 1.11 7.49 -11.27
CA GLY A 175 1.39 6.07 -11.06
C GLY A 175 0.16 5.17 -11.11
N THR A 176 0.36 3.92 -10.72
CA THR A 176 -0.67 2.89 -10.64
C THR A 176 -0.54 2.09 -9.36
N ALA A 177 -1.66 1.56 -8.86
CA ALA A 177 -1.66 0.63 -7.75
C ALA A 177 -0.95 -0.67 -8.14
N VAL A 178 -0.16 -1.20 -7.22
CA VAL A 178 0.61 -2.43 -7.42
C VAL A 178 0.52 -3.32 -6.17
N GLY A 179 0.87 -4.59 -6.31
CA GLY A 179 0.84 -5.53 -5.19
C GLY A 179 -0.55 -5.60 -4.54
N THR A 180 -0.58 -5.67 -3.23
CA THR A 180 -1.81 -5.76 -2.43
C THR A 180 -2.73 -4.54 -2.54
N MET A 181 -2.18 -3.36 -2.93
CA MET A 181 -3.02 -2.17 -3.14
C MET A 181 -4.01 -2.36 -4.30
N VAL A 182 -3.71 -3.22 -5.28
CA VAL A 182 -4.66 -3.59 -6.35
C VAL A 182 -5.92 -4.24 -5.77
N GLU A 183 -5.78 -5.09 -4.74
CA GLU A 183 -6.93 -5.71 -4.08
C GLU A 183 -7.74 -4.70 -3.27
N VAL A 184 -7.09 -3.74 -2.63
CA VAL A 184 -7.77 -2.64 -1.93
C VAL A 184 -8.65 -1.86 -2.92
N VAL A 185 -8.11 -1.53 -4.10
CA VAL A 185 -8.91 -0.87 -5.14
C VAL A 185 -10.02 -1.79 -5.62
N ASN A 186 -9.70 -3.00 -6.07
CA ASN A 186 -10.67 -3.92 -6.70
C ASN A 186 -11.79 -4.37 -5.77
N ASN A 187 -11.53 -4.51 -4.47
CA ASN A 187 -12.50 -5.08 -3.52
C ASN A 187 -13.10 -4.04 -2.57
N SER A 188 -12.60 -2.80 -2.54
CA SER A 188 -13.04 -1.79 -1.59
C SER A 188 -13.24 -0.42 -2.23
N THR A 189 -12.17 0.33 -2.53
CA THR A 189 -12.29 1.77 -2.79
C THR A 189 -13.10 2.11 -4.03
N TRP A 190 -13.02 1.35 -5.11
CA TRP A 190 -13.83 1.62 -6.30
C TRP A 190 -15.34 1.41 -6.10
N HIS A 191 -15.74 0.69 -5.03
CA HIS A 191 -17.14 0.50 -4.66
C HIS A 191 -17.69 1.59 -3.73
N MET A 192 -16.84 2.48 -3.24
CA MET A 192 -17.24 3.53 -2.31
C MET A 192 -18.03 4.64 -3.01
N SER A 193 -18.81 5.38 -2.22
CA SER A 193 -19.54 6.55 -2.72
C SER A 193 -18.57 7.66 -3.14
N GLU A 194 -18.98 8.49 -4.12
CA GLU A 194 -18.21 9.67 -4.53
C GLU A 194 -17.91 10.59 -3.35
N ALA A 195 -18.88 10.75 -2.45
CA ALA A 195 -18.71 11.61 -1.27
C ALA A 195 -17.65 11.07 -0.31
N ASP A 196 -17.55 9.75 -0.10
CA ASP A 196 -16.55 9.15 0.76
C ASP A 196 -15.15 9.17 0.11
N ILE A 197 -15.05 8.92 -1.20
CA ILE A 197 -13.79 9.06 -1.94
C ILE A 197 -13.30 10.50 -1.89
N ASN A 198 -14.16 11.49 -2.14
CA ASN A 198 -13.80 12.90 -2.01
C ASN A 198 -13.33 13.24 -0.58
N ALA A 199 -14.04 12.78 0.43
CA ALA A 199 -13.67 13.00 1.82
C ALA A 199 -12.27 12.44 2.15
N MET A 200 -11.99 11.18 1.75
CA MET A 200 -10.66 10.57 1.91
C MET A 200 -9.59 11.37 1.17
N SER A 201 -9.88 11.83 -0.03
CA SER A 201 -8.96 12.61 -0.87
C SER A 201 -8.62 13.97 -0.24
N VAL A 202 -9.62 14.67 0.29
CA VAL A 202 -9.43 15.94 1.04
C VAL A 202 -8.54 15.72 2.26
N TYR A 203 -8.77 14.65 3.01
CA TYR A 203 -7.95 14.33 4.16
C TYR A 203 -6.50 13.99 3.77
N LEU A 204 -6.31 13.11 2.78
CA LEU A 204 -4.98 12.69 2.34
C LEU A 204 -4.16 13.85 1.77
N GLU A 205 -4.78 14.76 0.99
CA GLU A 205 -4.11 15.96 0.48
C GLU A 205 -3.66 16.90 1.61
N SER A 206 -4.40 16.95 2.72
CA SER A 206 -4.10 17.82 3.85
C SER A 206 -2.91 17.35 4.71
N LEU A 207 -2.46 16.11 4.54
CA LEU A 207 -1.38 15.54 5.37
C LEU A 207 -0.06 16.29 5.14
N PRO A 208 0.64 16.70 6.20
CA PRO A 208 1.87 17.47 6.06
C PRO A 208 3.01 16.62 5.47
N ALA A 209 3.99 17.28 4.87
CA ALA A 209 5.27 16.67 4.60
C ALA A 209 6.03 16.43 5.91
N THR A 210 6.64 15.26 6.05
CA THR A 210 7.48 14.90 7.19
C THR A 210 8.97 15.10 6.91
N GLU A 211 9.32 15.24 5.64
CA GLU A 211 10.68 15.45 5.16
C GLU A 211 10.70 16.51 4.06
N GLU A 212 11.76 17.34 4.04
CA GLU A 212 12.00 18.25 2.94
C GLU A 212 12.76 17.52 1.83
N GLN A 213 12.09 17.19 0.75
CA GLN A 213 12.64 16.37 -0.34
C GLN A 213 13.00 17.16 -1.61
N GLY A 214 12.71 18.44 -1.68
CA GLY A 214 12.89 19.28 -2.86
C GLY A 214 11.82 19.06 -3.94
N GLU A 215 12.07 19.53 -5.16
CA GLU A 215 11.15 19.46 -6.28
C GLU A 215 11.60 18.41 -7.30
N PHE A 216 10.63 17.73 -7.92
CA PHE A 216 10.92 16.88 -9.08
C PHE A 216 11.11 17.74 -10.33
N ASN A 217 12.29 17.62 -10.96
CA ASN A 217 12.63 18.33 -12.17
C ASN A 217 12.96 17.33 -13.28
N TYR A 218 12.05 17.18 -14.23
CA TYR A 218 12.23 16.31 -15.39
C TYR A 218 13.40 16.79 -16.28
N ASN A 219 14.18 15.85 -16.84
CA ASN A 219 15.17 16.13 -17.88
C ASN A 219 15.22 15.03 -18.95
N ASP A 220 15.61 15.40 -20.18
CA ASP A 220 15.57 14.52 -21.36
C ASP A 220 16.89 13.78 -21.66
N THR A 221 17.94 13.96 -20.86
CA THR A 221 19.28 13.44 -21.18
C THR A 221 19.25 11.94 -21.49
N GLN A 222 18.60 11.13 -20.65
CA GLN A 222 18.51 9.69 -20.86
C GLN A 222 17.64 9.30 -22.06
N SER A 223 16.64 10.11 -22.39
CA SER A 223 15.82 9.90 -23.60
C SER A 223 16.66 10.09 -24.87
N GLU A 224 17.47 11.13 -24.92
CA GLU A 224 18.38 11.41 -26.05
C GLU A 224 19.44 10.31 -26.20
N GLU A 225 20.01 9.84 -25.09
CA GLU A 225 20.94 8.72 -25.08
C GLU A 225 20.30 7.44 -25.66
N LEU A 226 19.11 7.06 -25.19
CA LEU A 226 18.41 5.88 -25.68
C LEU A 226 18.04 5.99 -27.18
N LEU A 227 17.58 7.16 -27.63
CA LEU A 227 17.24 7.39 -29.05
C LEU A 227 18.48 7.36 -29.95
N SER A 228 19.65 7.73 -29.44
CA SER A 228 20.93 7.63 -30.14
C SER A 228 21.58 6.26 -30.01
N LEU A 229 20.92 5.28 -29.36
CA LEU A 229 21.45 3.95 -29.04
C LEU A 229 22.74 3.99 -28.22
N ASN A 230 22.88 4.98 -27.36
CA ASN A 230 23.98 5.07 -26.40
C ASN A 230 23.62 4.30 -25.12
N PHE A 231 24.17 3.13 -24.95
CA PHE A 231 23.95 2.25 -23.80
C PHE A 231 25.15 2.20 -22.85
N SER A 232 25.88 3.31 -22.71
CA SER A 232 27.07 3.38 -21.84
C SER A 232 26.73 3.28 -20.36
N THR A 233 25.53 3.70 -19.96
CA THR A 233 25.06 3.59 -18.57
C THR A 233 24.54 2.16 -18.32
N PRO A 234 25.00 1.49 -17.24
CA PRO A 234 24.45 0.16 -16.87
C PRO A 234 22.92 0.20 -16.76
N GLY A 235 22.25 -0.84 -17.28
CA GLY A 235 20.81 -0.96 -17.32
C GLY A 235 20.12 -0.27 -18.50
N ALA A 236 20.76 0.68 -19.20
CA ALA A 236 20.16 1.42 -20.32
C ALA A 236 19.73 0.48 -21.47
N GLN A 237 20.58 -0.49 -21.83
CA GLN A 237 20.24 -1.46 -22.87
C GLN A 237 19.07 -2.35 -22.45
N VAL A 238 19.06 -2.86 -21.22
CA VAL A 238 17.97 -3.69 -20.68
C VAL A 238 16.65 -2.88 -20.68
N TYR A 239 16.71 -1.61 -20.26
CA TYR A 239 15.55 -0.73 -20.33
C TYR A 239 15.02 -0.57 -21.76
N TYR A 240 15.90 -0.29 -22.71
CA TYR A 240 15.53 -0.13 -24.12
C TYR A 240 14.88 -1.38 -24.70
N GLU A 241 15.45 -2.56 -24.44
CA GLU A 241 14.98 -3.82 -25.01
C GLU A 241 13.68 -4.34 -24.37
N TYR A 242 13.50 -4.17 -23.05
CA TYR A 242 12.41 -4.83 -22.31
C TYR A 242 11.37 -3.89 -21.73
N CYS A 243 11.68 -2.62 -21.50
CA CYS A 243 10.81 -1.70 -20.75
C CYS A 243 10.25 -0.56 -21.59
N SER A 244 11.04 -0.06 -22.55
CA SER A 244 10.73 1.15 -23.32
C SER A 244 9.50 1.05 -24.20
N ASN A 245 9.08 -0.16 -24.60
CA ASN A 245 7.88 -0.37 -25.41
C ASN A 245 6.59 0.06 -24.68
N CYS A 246 6.57 -0.08 -23.35
CA CYS A 246 5.44 0.34 -22.52
C CYS A 246 5.69 1.67 -21.79
N HIS A 247 6.90 1.83 -21.22
CA HIS A 247 7.24 3.01 -20.41
C HIS A 247 7.87 4.16 -21.22
N VAL A 248 8.03 3.98 -22.53
CA VAL A 248 8.62 4.93 -23.49
C VAL A 248 10.07 5.30 -23.15
N THR A 249 10.85 5.74 -24.15
CA THR A 249 12.27 6.12 -23.92
C THR A 249 12.43 7.30 -22.96
N ASN A 250 11.39 8.14 -22.84
CA ASN A 250 11.36 9.29 -21.95
C ASN A 250 10.82 8.99 -20.53
N GLY A 251 10.51 7.73 -20.23
CA GLY A 251 10.02 7.32 -18.93
C GLY A 251 8.63 7.84 -18.54
N GLN A 252 7.90 8.51 -19.44
CA GLN A 252 6.60 9.12 -19.12
C GLN A 252 5.41 8.16 -19.29
N GLY A 253 5.64 6.97 -19.87
CA GLY A 253 4.59 6.00 -20.14
C GLY A 253 3.52 6.53 -21.11
N TYR A 254 2.36 5.90 -21.05
CA TYR A 254 1.16 6.29 -21.84
C TYR A 254 -0.07 6.33 -20.95
N TYR A 255 -0.20 7.38 -20.17
CA TYR A 255 -1.39 7.57 -19.35
C TYR A 255 -2.68 7.55 -20.22
N PRO A 256 -3.74 6.85 -19.81
CA PRO A 256 -3.91 6.09 -18.58
C PRO A 256 -3.55 4.59 -18.66
N TYR A 257 -2.89 4.13 -19.70
CA TYR A 257 -2.63 2.71 -19.99
C TYR A 257 -1.38 2.18 -19.27
N GLN A 258 -0.27 2.91 -19.38
CA GLN A 258 1.01 2.57 -18.76
C GLN A 258 1.48 3.73 -17.90
N PRO A 259 1.87 3.44 -16.63
CA PRO A 259 2.28 4.47 -15.70
C PRO A 259 3.62 5.11 -16.10
N PRO A 260 3.85 6.37 -15.72
CA PRO A 260 5.16 6.97 -15.80
C PRO A 260 6.14 6.28 -14.84
N LEU A 261 7.41 6.29 -15.18
CA LEU A 261 8.54 5.98 -14.30
C LEU A 261 9.24 7.26 -13.86
N ALA A 262 9.23 8.28 -14.73
CA ALA A 262 9.74 9.61 -14.42
C ALA A 262 8.87 10.29 -13.36
N GLY A 263 9.44 10.61 -12.21
CA GLY A 263 8.74 11.27 -11.11
C GLY A 263 7.64 10.45 -10.43
N ASN A 264 7.55 9.16 -10.68
CA ASN A 264 6.62 8.28 -10.01
C ASN A 264 7.04 8.09 -8.54
N PRO A 265 6.17 8.40 -7.56
CA PRO A 265 6.50 8.24 -6.14
C PRO A 265 7.00 6.85 -5.77
N GLY A 266 6.39 5.78 -6.32
CA GLY A 266 6.84 4.40 -6.07
C GLY A 266 8.23 4.08 -6.64
N VAL A 267 8.67 4.79 -7.70
CA VAL A 267 10.06 4.72 -8.20
C VAL A 267 11.02 5.46 -7.28
N LEU A 268 10.52 6.53 -6.65
CA LEU A 268 11.30 7.41 -5.77
C LEU A 268 11.27 6.96 -4.30
N ASP A 269 10.51 5.93 -3.95
CA ASP A 269 10.49 5.36 -2.60
C ASP A 269 11.92 5.02 -2.13
N PRO A 270 12.23 5.21 -0.84
CA PRO A 270 13.55 4.87 -0.31
C PRO A 270 13.87 3.38 -0.41
N ASP A 271 12.88 2.52 -0.26
CA ASP A 271 12.97 1.06 -0.33
C ASP A 271 12.53 0.56 -1.72
N PRO A 272 13.41 -0.13 -2.47
CA PRO A 272 13.12 -0.60 -3.82
C PRO A 272 12.32 -1.91 -3.88
N SER A 273 11.91 -2.51 -2.76
CA SER A 273 11.30 -3.85 -2.70
C SER A 273 10.12 -4.00 -3.65
N THR A 274 9.23 -2.99 -3.71
CA THR A 274 8.09 -2.99 -4.63
C THR A 274 8.53 -3.04 -6.09
N LEU A 275 9.52 -2.25 -6.49
CA LEU A 275 10.03 -2.26 -7.87
C LEU A 275 10.69 -3.59 -8.22
N ILE A 276 11.48 -4.15 -7.31
CA ILE A 276 12.14 -5.45 -7.49
C ILE A 276 11.08 -6.54 -7.63
N ASN A 277 10.13 -6.60 -6.69
CA ASN A 277 9.08 -7.61 -6.67
C ASN A 277 8.23 -7.57 -7.95
N MET A 278 7.80 -6.36 -8.34
CA MET A 278 7.01 -6.14 -9.54
C MET A 278 7.77 -6.50 -10.83
N THR A 279 9.07 -6.21 -10.91
CA THR A 279 9.91 -6.58 -12.06
C THR A 279 10.10 -8.10 -12.11
N LEU A 280 10.31 -8.75 -10.98
CA LEU A 280 10.44 -10.21 -10.92
C LEU A 280 9.14 -10.93 -11.27
N ASN A 281 8.00 -10.51 -10.72
CA ASN A 281 6.77 -11.30 -10.66
C ASN A 281 5.62 -10.73 -11.48
N GLY A 282 5.75 -9.53 -12.04
CA GLY A 282 4.71 -8.86 -12.81
C GLY A 282 3.69 -8.12 -11.92
N SER A 283 2.61 -7.63 -12.52
CA SER A 283 1.55 -6.91 -11.82
C SER A 283 0.22 -7.65 -11.82
N LEU A 284 -0.60 -7.39 -10.79
CA LEU A 284 -2.02 -7.76 -10.79
C LEU A 284 -2.82 -6.81 -11.67
N ARG A 285 -3.93 -7.32 -12.18
CA ARG A 285 -4.86 -6.55 -12.97
C ARG A 285 -5.81 -5.75 -12.08
N ILE A 286 -5.91 -4.45 -12.38
CA ILE A 286 -6.97 -3.60 -11.85
C ILE A 286 -8.23 -3.85 -12.68
N VAL A 287 -9.34 -4.22 -12.00
CA VAL A 287 -10.63 -4.57 -12.62
C VAL A 287 -11.71 -3.50 -12.41
N SER A 288 -11.33 -2.24 -12.19
CA SER A 288 -12.28 -1.14 -12.13
C SER A 288 -13.03 -1.02 -13.46
N SER A 289 -14.34 -0.81 -13.40
CA SER A 289 -15.16 -0.52 -14.58
C SER A 289 -14.99 0.93 -15.10
N GLU A 290 -14.33 1.77 -14.31
CA GLU A 290 -14.04 3.15 -14.69
C GLU A 290 -12.67 3.23 -15.36
N GLY A 291 -12.67 3.75 -16.58
CA GLY A 291 -11.47 3.89 -17.39
C GLY A 291 -11.13 2.67 -18.27
N PRO A 292 -10.12 2.80 -19.13
CA PRO A 292 -9.73 1.74 -20.05
C PRO A 292 -9.05 0.58 -19.30
N ALA A 293 -9.11 -0.63 -19.88
CA ALA A 293 -8.39 -1.78 -19.35
C ALA A 293 -6.90 -1.49 -19.26
N THR A 294 -6.29 -1.84 -18.12
CA THR A 294 -4.82 -1.75 -17.94
C THR A 294 -4.11 -2.89 -18.65
N THR A 295 -2.89 -2.62 -19.07
CA THR A 295 -1.97 -3.66 -19.53
C THR A 295 -1.18 -4.15 -18.31
N ASP A 296 -1.18 -5.46 -18.09
CA ASP A 296 -0.43 -6.05 -16.99
C ASP A 296 1.08 -5.95 -17.29
N MET A 297 1.89 -5.60 -16.30
CA MET A 297 3.34 -5.67 -16.43
C MET A 297 3.77 -7.14 -16.45
N PRO A 298 4.53 -7.59 -17.47
CA PRO A 298 5.01 -8.96 -17.52
C PRO A 298 6.06 -9.23 -16.44
N TYR A 299 6.24 -10.50 -16.08
CA TYR A 299 7.30 -10.92 -15.17
C TYR A 299 8.62 -11.14 -15.93
N PHE A 300 9.73 -10.73 -15.32
CA PHE A 300 11.07 -10.87 -15.90
C PHE A 300 11.96 -11.86 -15.15
N ARG A 301 11.43 -12.55 -14.15
CA ARG A 301 12.14 -13.51 -13.31
C ARG A 301 12.95 -14.56 -14.10
N LEU A 302 12.42 -15.02 -15.22
CA LEU A 302 13.05 -16.06 -16.07
C LEU A 302 13.91 -15.49 -17.19
N LEU A 303 13.84 -14.18 -17.45
CA LEU A 303 14.51 -13.52 -18.58
C LEU A 303 15.75 -12.74 -18.15
N LEU A 304 15.74 -12.14 -16.97
CA LEU A 304 16.80 -11.28 -16.45
C LEU A 304 17.40 -11.88 -15.18
N ASP A 305 18.72 -11.85 -15.08
CA ASP A 305 19.43 -12.20 -13.85
C ASP A 305 19.39 -11.07 -12.82
N ASP A 306 19.93 -11.32 -11.61
CA ASP A 306 19.86 -10.37 -10.50
C ASP A 306 20.63 -9.09 -10.79
N GLN A 307 21.76 -9.15 -11.49
CA GLN A 307 22.55 -8.00 -11.85
C GLN A 307 21.83 -7.14 -12.91
N GLN A 308 21.23 -7.78 -13.91
CA GLN A 308 20.48 -7.09 -14.96
C GLN A 308 19.27 -6.35 -14.40
N ILE A 309 18.55 -6.96 -13.43
CA ILE A 309 17.42 -6.32 -12.75
C ILE A 309 17.93 -5.15 -11.88
N ALA A 310 19.01 -5.35 -11.12
CA ALA A 310 19.60 -4.28 -10.31
C ALA A 310 20.05 -3.09 -11.17
N ASP A 311 20.71 -3.35 -12.29
CA ASP A 311 21.19 -2.32 -13.22
C ASP A 311 20.02 -1.54 -13.85
N VAL A 312 18.98 -2.23 -14.35
CA VAL A 312 17.85 -1.54 -14.98
C VAL A 312 17.02 -0.74 -13.97
N LEU A 313 16.83 -1.23 -12.75
CA LEU A 313 16.13 -0.50 -11.71
C LEU A 313 16.94 0.70 -11.22
N SER A 314 18.27 0.56 -11.09
CA SER A 314 19.16 1.68 -10.77
C SER A 314 19.14 2.74 -11.88
N TYR A 315 19.12 2.31 -13.15
CA TYR A 315 18.97 3.21 -14.30
C TYR A 315 17.65 4.00 -14.22
N ILE A 316 16.52 3.32 -13.99
CA ILE A 316 15.20 3.95 -13.86
C ILE A 316 15.19 4.96 -12.69
N ARG A 317 15.75 4.58 -11.55
CA ARG A 317 15.77 5.39 -10.33
C ARG A 317 16.69 6.61 -10.40
N SER A 318 17.56 6.69 -11.41
CA SER A 318 18.47 7.82 -11.66
C SER A 318 18.22 8.55 -12.98
N SER A 319 17.20 8.17 -13.74
CA SER A 319 16.89 8.74 -15.05
C SER A 319 15.76 9.77 -15.00
N TRP A 320 15.70 10.63 -16.00
CA TRP A 320 14.60 11.59 -16.25
C TRP A 320 14.31 12.56 -15.09
N GLY A 321 15.29 12.84 -14.27
CA GLY A 321 15.14 13.67 -13.07
C GLY A 321 14.87 12.90 -11.79
N ASN A 322 14.70 11.57 -11.86
CA ASN A 322 14.70 10.72 -10.68
C ASN A 322 16.06 10.77 -9.99
N ASN A 323 16.03 10.78 -8.66
CA ASN A 323 17.24 10.78 -7.82
C ASN A 323 17.00 9.92 -6.57
N ALA A 324 16.86 8.63 -6.78
CA ALA A 324 16.67 7.65 -5.71
C ALA A 324 17.86 6.68 -5.62
N PRO A 325 18.11 6.04 -4.48
CA PRO A 325 19.24 5.13 -4.30
C PRO A 325 19.28 4.00 -5.32
N ALA A 326 20.48 3.58 -5.71
CA ALA A 326 20.67 2.43 -6.60
C ALA A 326 20.22 1.12 -5.93
N VAL A 327 19.84 0.15 -6.76
CA VAL A 327 19.45 -1.20 -6.34
C VAL A 327 20.65 -2.13 -6.49
N SER A 328 20.87 -2.99 -5.51
CA SER A 328 21.93 -4.00 -5.56
C SER A 328 21.42 -5.36 -6.04
N ALA A 329 22.29 -6.14 -6.68
CA ALA A 329 21.99 -7.53 -7.05
C ALA A 329 21.66 -8.42 -5.83
N ALA A 330 22.18 -8.08 -4.65
CA ALA A 330 21.89 -8.81 -3.41
C ALA A 330 20.44 -8.62 -2.96
N GLU A 331 19.90 -7.41 -3.02
CA GLU A 331 18.48 -7.12 -2.73
C GLU A 331 17.57 -7.85 -3.73
N VAL A 332 17.95 -7.88 -5.02
CA VAL A 332 17.19 -8.63 -6.03
C VAL A 332 17.20 -10.13 -5.72
N ALA A 333 18.37 -10.71 -5.41
CA ALA A 333 18.52 -12.13 -5.08
C ALA A 333 17.70 -12.54 -3.84
N GLU A 334 17.67 -11.67 -2.82
CA GLU A 334 16.87 -11.88 -1.61
C GLU A 334 15.37 -11.98 -1.95
N ILE A 335 14.83 -10.98 -2.65
CA ILE A 335 13.41 -10.94 -3.03
C ILE A 335 13.09 -12.06 -4.03
N ARG A 336 13.98 -12.37 -4.99
CA ARG A 336 13.81 -13.48 -5.92
C ARG A 336 13.65 -14.81 -5.18
N THR A 337 14.48 -15.05 -4.17
CA THR A 337 14.42 -16.27 -3.37
C THR A 337 13.15 -16.32 -2.53
N ALA A 338 12.87 -15.23 -1.85
CA ALA A 338 11.74 -15.13 -0.94
C ALA A 338 10.38 -15.22 -1.65
N THR A 339 10.29 -14.73 -2.89
CA THR A 339 9.06 -14.74 -3.69
C THR A 339 9.03 -15.84 -4.75
N ASP A 340 9.82 -16.91 -4.58
CA ASP A 340 9.81 -18.04 -5.51
C ASP A 340 8.52 -18.85 -5.39
N PRO A 341 7.67 -18.86 -6.43
CA PRO A 341 6.38 -19.53 -6.40
C PRO A 341 6.48 -21.06 -6.33
N THR A 342 7.69 -21.63 -6.52
CA THR A 342 7.91 -23.07 -6.43
C THR A 342 8.30 -23.54 -5.02
N GLN A 343 8.69 -22.61 -4.14
CA GLN A 343 9.20 -22.91 -2.80
C GLN A 343 8.30 -22.39 -1.68
N ASN A 344 7.42 -21.45 -1.99
CA ASN A 344 6.61 -20.74 -1.01
C ASN A 344 5.15 -20.72 -1.43
N ASP A 345 4.39 -21.72 -0.98
CA ASP A 345 2.94 -21.80 -1.24
C ASP A 345 2.14 -20.68 -0.52
N ASP A 346 2.71 -20.11 0.54
CA ASP A 346 2.05 -19.18 1.45
C ASP A 346 2.41 -17.71 1.20
N ILE A 347 3.38 -17.43 0.33
CA ILE A 347 3.69 -16.05 -0.04
C ILE A 347 2.61 -15.55 -0.98
N PHE A 348 2.12 -14.36 -0.68
CA PHE A 348 1.25 -13.59 -1.55
C PHE A 348 2.03 -13.11 -2.80
N VAL A 349 2.60 -14.08 -3.50
CA VAL A 349 3.03 -13.89 -4.87
C VAL A 349 1.77 -13.84 -5.69
N LEU A 350 1.62 -12.83 -6.50
CA LEU A 350 0.58 -12.69 -7.49
C LEU A 350 0.47 -13.99 -8.31
N ARG A 351 -0.31 -14.96 -7.82
CA ARG A 351 -0.64 -16.13 -8.60
C ARG A 351 -1.52 -15.65 -9.74
N MET A 352 -0.93 -15.46 -10.92
CA MET A 352 -1.72 -15.40 -12.13
C MET A 352 -2.42 -16.76 -12.27
N LYS A 353 -3.72 -16.80 -11.98
CA LYS A 353 -4.60 -17.90 -12.37
C LYS A 353 -5.13 -17.64 -13.76
#